data_f36f1ff55e75cc8ec3edf19d30fb7e85
#
_entry.id   f36f1ff55e75cc8ec3edf19d30fb7e85
#
_cell.length_a   1.000
_cell.length_b   1.000
_cell.length_c   1.000
_cell.angle_alpha   90.00
_cell.angle_beta   90.00
_cell.angle_gamma   90.00
#
_symmetry.space_group_name_H-M   'P 1'
#
loop_
_entity.id
_entity.type
_entity.pdbx_description
1 polymer ?
#
loop_
_entity_poly.entity_id
_entity_poly.type
_entity_poly.pdbx_seq_one_letter_code
_entity_poly.pdbx_strand_id
1 'polypeptide(L)'
;MPELVTISIPTYRRPSLLLHALHSCLLQDYRPIEIDISDDSPSPESESLVRSIPLPPGFSLRYWRNSPSLKQAANVNKLFAEARGSKLVLLHDDDVLLPGAISALCDSFSLSASVVAAYGIQQVILENGEVSPSDTEHHNAIGHRTPEFTGLQHDLVECALWQQFPNNGYLVDTALARSIGYRSDEEIGDACDGDFGIRLALACRGSHFAFLNRYTSQYRLMTSSLRTSHNNTWKGYDYVLTLKDLTPRQVQVRDEVLRRSAEQAVVDNALHGRRKRALEIFFSRFYPRWKSPLKAAYHLGLLAVPQLVTLRDRIRS
;
A
#
# COMPACT_ATOMS: atom_id res chain seq x y z
N MET A 1 3.05 3.40 -31.31
CA MET A 1 2.83 4.56 -30.45
C MET A 1 2.88 4.11 -29.01
N PRO A 2 3.41 4.88 -28.06
CA PRO A 2 3.35 4.52 -26.65
C PRO A 2 1.91 4.27 -26.19
N GLU A 3 1.72 3.32 -25.28
CA GLU A 3 0.40 2.99 -24.73
C GLU A 3 -0.05 4.07 -23.73
N LEU A 4 -1.36 4.27 -23.62
CA LEU A 4 -1.92 5.15 -22.59
C LEU A 4 -1.66 4.55 -21.20
N VAL A 5 -1.14 5.38 -20.30
CA VAL A 5 -1.01 5.05 -18.86
C VAL A 5 -2.01 5.90 -18.08
N THR A 6 -2.77 5.28 -17.18
CA THR A 6 -3.64 5.99 -16.24
C THR A 6 -2.95 6.12 -14.89
N ILE A 7 -2.88 7.33 -14.33
CA ILE A 7 -2.48 7.57 -12.94
C ILE A 7 -3.74 7.78 -12.12
N SER A 8 -4.00 6.88 -11.19
CA SER A 8 -5.20 6.83 -10.35
C SER A 8 -4.91 7.39 -8.96
N ILE A 9 -5.58 8.48 -8.57
CA ILE A 9 -5.36 9.18 -7.29
C ILE A 9 -6.65 9.19 -6.47
N PRO A 10 -6.79 8.31 -5.47
CA PRO A 10 -7.86 8.43 -4.48
C PRO A 10 -7.51 9.56 -3.49
N THR A 11 -8.50 10.37 -3.10
CA THR A 11 -8.28 11.46 -2.13
C THR A 11 -9.45 11.62 -1.17
N TYR A 12 -9.16 12.15 0.03
CA TYR A 12 -10.15 12.48 1.05
C TYR A 12 -9.65 13.61 1.97
N ARG A 13 -10.26 14.81 1.88
CA ARG A 13 -9.99 15.98 2.76
C ARG A 13 -8.52 16.43 2.81
N ARG A 14 -7.77 16.31 1.72
CA ARG A 14 -6.34 16.64 1.63
C ARG A 14 -6.02 17.46 0.38
N PRO A 15 -6.69 18.62 0.15
CA PRO A 15 -6.54 19.37 -1.10
C PRO A 15 -5.10 19.79 -1.41
N SER A 16 -4.32 20.21 -0.40
CA SER A 16 -2.93 20.62 -0.58
C SER A 16 -2.00 19.46 -0.96
N LEU A 17 -2.17 18.29 -0.34
CA LEU A 17 -1.38 17.10 -0.66
C LEU A 17 -1.74 16.57 -2.04
N LEU A 18 -3.04 16.52 -2.37
CA LEU A 18 -3.51 16.18 -3.72
C LEU A 18 -2.86 17.05 -4.79
N LEU A 19 -2.70 18.36 -4.54
CA LEU A 19 -2.00 19.25 -5.48
C LEU A 19 -0.54 18.87 -5.68
N HIS A 20 0.17 18.50 -4.62
CA HIS A 20 1.56 18.03 -4.74
C HIS A 20 1.63 16.73 -5.54
N ALA A 21 0.76 15.76 -5.26
CA ALA A 21 0.66 14.53 -6.03
C ALA A 21 0.36 14.81 -7.52
N LEU A 22 -0.64 15.64 -7.80
CA LEU A 22 -1.03 16.02 -9.17
C LEU A 22 0.11 16.73 -9.93
N HIS A 23 0.79 17.69 -9.30
CA HIS A 23 1.94 18.34 -9.92
C HIS A 23 3.04 17.36 -10.28
N SER A 24 3.31 16.37 -9.43
CA SER A 24 4.31 15.33 -9.70
C SER A 24 3.94 14.47 -10.92
N CYS A 25 2.64 14.23 -11.11
CA CYS A 25 2.14 13.53 -12.30
C CYS A 25 2.36 14.36 -13.58
N LEU A 26 2.12 15.67 -13.52
CA LEU A 26 2.29 16.56 -14.67
C LEU A 26 3.76 16.78 -15.08
N LEU A 27 4.70 16.49 -14.18
CA LEU A 27 6.14 16.55 -14.45
C LEU A 27 6.71 15.26 -15.07
N GLN A 28 5.89 14.24 -15.31
CA GLN A 28 6.34 13.02 -15.96
C GLN A 28 6.69 13.28 -17.43
N ASP A 29 7.68 12.55 -17.94
CA ASP A 29 8.20 12.64 -19.30
C ASP A 29 7.50 11.72 -20.31
N TYR A 30 6.72 10.74 -19.82
CA TYR A 30 5.95 9.80 -20.63
C TYR A 30 4.67 10.42 -21.20
N ARG A 31 4.28 9.99 -22.40
CA ARG A 31 3.02 10.41 -23.07
C ARG A 31 2.46 9.25 -23.91
N PRO A 32 1.13 9.05 -24.00
CA PRO A 32 0.09 9.85 -23.34
C PRO A 32 -0.17 9.41 -21.90
N ILE A 33 -0.60 10.34 -21.04
CA ILE A 33 -1.02 10.08 -19.65
C ILE A 33 -2.45 10.56 -19.43
N GLU A 34 -3.27 9.73 -18.81
CA GLU A 34 -4.54 10.08 -18.19
C GLU A 34 -4.36 10.14 -16.68
N ILE A 35 -4.88 11.19 -16.03
CA ILE A 35 -4.90 11.33 -14.57
C ILE A 35 -6.34 11.24 -14.13
N ASP A 36 -6.64 10.26 -13.26
CA ASP A 36 -7.94 10.00 -12.70
C ASP A 36 -7.95 10.30 -11.21
N ILE A 37 -8.80 11.23 -10.79
CA ILE A 37 -8.95 11.63 -9.38
C ILE A 37 -10.34 11.26 -8.91
N SER A 38 -10.42 10.45 -7.84
CA SER A 38 -11.69 10.12 -7.18
C SER A 38 -11.68 10.65 -5.76
N ASP A 39 -12.48 11.67 -5.52
CA ASP A 39 -12.51 12.43 -4.26
C ASP A 39 -13.73 12.05 -3.42
N ASP A 40 -13.45 11.52 -2.25
CA ASP A 40 -14.46 11.16 -1.23
C ASP A 40 -14.78 12.32 -0.26
N SER A 41 -14.22 13.51 -0.50
CA SER A 41 -14.41 14.68 0.37
C SER A 41 -15.85 15.20 0.31
N PRO A 42 -16.41 15.65 1.45
CA PRO A 42 -17.74 16.26 1.48
C PRO A 42 -17.78 17.66 0.84
N SER A 43 -16.64 18.37 0.78
CA SER A 43 -16.51 19.71 0.23
C SER A 43 -15.95 19.71 -1.20
N PRO A 44 -16.26 20.72 -2.04
CA PRO A 44 -15.75 20.85 -3.40
C PRO A 44 -14.37 21.51 -3.49
N GLU A 45 -13.65 21.68 -2.39
CA GLU A 45 -12.40 22.43 -2.33
C GLU A 45 -11.33 21.83 -3.27
N SER A 46 -11.11 20.52 -3.22
CA SER A 46 -10.19 19.82 -4.10
C SER A 46 -10.56 19.98 -5.57
N GLU A 47 -11.85 19.91 -5.90
CA GLU A 47 -12.34 20.05 -7.29
C GLU A 47 -11.97 21.41 -7.88
N SER A 48 -12.21 22.49 -7.12
CA SER A 48 -11.91 23.85 -7.58
C SER A 48 -10.43 24.03 -7.85
N LEU A 49 -9.56 23.50 -6.99
CA LEU A 49 -8.11 23.56 -7.15
C LEU A 49 -7.66 22.75 -8.38
N VAL A 50 -8.12 21.52 -8.52
CA VAL A 50 -7.74 20.62 -9.63
C VAL A 50 -8.15 21.21 -10.98
N ARG A 51 -9.37 21.78 -11.10
CA ARG A 51 -9.87 22.40 -12.34
C ARG A 51 -9.12 23.66 -12.76
N SER A 52 -8.41 24.33 -11.85
CA SER A 52 -7.61 25.52 -12.16
C SER A 52 -6.25 25.21 -12.77
N ILE A 53 -5.81 23.95 -12.78
CA ILE A 53 -4.48 23.55 -13.24
C ILE A 53 -4.47 23.39 -14.77
N PRO A 54 -3.59 24.10 -15.50
CA PRO A 54 -3.44 23.90 -16.94
C PRO A 54 -2.78 22.54 -17.21
N LEU A 55 -3.32 21.81 -18.19
CA LEU A 55 -2.78 20.51 -18.59
C LEU A 55 -1.79 20.68 -19.73
N PRO A 56 -0.56 20.15 -19.62
CA PRO A 56 0.38 20.10 -20.72
C PRO A 56 -0.12 19.19 -21.86
N PRO A 57 0.38 19.36 -23.11
CA PRO A 57 0.06 18.46 -24.21
C PRO A 57 0.34 16.99 -23.88
N GLY A 58 -0.59 16.12 -24.28
CA GLY A 58 -0.49 14.68 -24.04
C GLY A 58 -0.95 14.22 -22.65
N PHE A 59 -1.50 15.13 -21.85
CA PHE A 59 -2.22 14.80 -20.61
C PHE A 59 -3.71 14.97 -20.77
N SER A 60 -4.47 14.11 -20.11
CA SER A 60 -5.89 14.29 -19.84
C SER A 60 -6.16 14.10 -18.34
N LEU A 61 -7.21 14.74 -17.82
CA LEU A 61 -7.59 14.66 -16.42
C LEU A 61 -9.08 14.46 -16.30
N ARG A 62 -9.48 13.49 -15.47
CA ARG A 62 -10.86 13.27 -15.06
C ARG A 62 -10.95 13.37 -13.54
N TYR A 63 -12.02 13.99 -13.07
CA TYR A 63 -12.25 14.20 -11.65
C TYR A 63 -13.69 13.84 -11.29
N TRP A 64 -13.84 13.04 -10.26
CA TRP A 64 -15.14 12.69 -9.67
C TRP A 64 -15.14 12.99 -8.19
N ARG A 65 -16.16 13.70 -7.73
CA ARG A 65 -16.46 13.81 -6.32
C ARG A 65 -17.58 12.83 -5.98
N ASN A 66 -17.33 11.96 -5.00
CA ASN A 66 -18.26 10.92 -4.59
C ASN A 66 -19.26 11.46 -3.56
N SER A 67 -20.52 11.16 -3.73
CA SER A 67 -21.58 11.50 -2.76
C SER A 67 -22.66 10.42 -2.81
N PRO A 68 -22.78 9.61 -1.75
CA PRO A 68 -21.98 9.60 -0.52
C PRO A 68 -20.53 9.16 -0.75
N SER A 69 -19.65 9.35 0.28
CA SER A 69 -18.29 8.81 0.28
C SER A 69 -18.31 7.28 0.10
N LEU A 70 -17.41 6.80 -0.76
CA LEU A 70 -17.27 5.37 -1.07
C LEU A 70 -16.40 4.63 -0.05
N LYS A 71 -15.59 5.35 0.73
CA LYS A 71 -14.48 4.83 1.56
C LYS A 71 -13.33 4.28 0.70
N GLN A 72 -12.19 3.99 1.37
CA GLN A 72 -10.90 3.71 0.71
C GLN A 72 -10.99 2.64 -0.39
N ALA A 73 -11.41 1.44 -0.07
CA ALA A 73 -11.40 0.32 -1.02
C ALA A 73 -12.31 0.56 -2.23
N ALA A 74 -13.54 1.02 -2.02
CA ALA A 74 -14.47 1.28 -3.10
C ALA A 74 -14.05 2.50 -3.94
N ASN A 75 -13.38 3.49 -3.34
CA ASN A 75 -12.82 4.64 -4.03
C ASN A 75 -11.67 4.21 -4.98
N VAL A 76 -10.77 3.35 -4.53
CA VAL A 76 -9.71 2.75 -5.37
C VAL A 76 -10.32 1.89 -6.47
N ASN A 77 -11.29 1.04 -6.15
CA ASN A 77 -11.96 0.17 -7.13
C ASN A 77 -12.68 0.95 -8.22
N LYS A 78 -13.27 2.09 -7.89
CA LYS A 78 -13.83 3.01 -8.88
C LYS A 78 -12.77 3.49 -9.85
N LEU A 79 -11.61 3.93 -9.36
CA LEU A 79 -10.49 4.35 -10.19
C LEU A 79 -10.00 3.23 -11.10
N PHE A 80 -9.86 2.01 -10.58
CA PHE A 80 -9.48 0.86 -11.38
C PHE A 80 -10.52 0.55 -12.49
N ALA A 81 -11.80 0.66 -12.18
CA ALA A 81 -12.87 0.44 -13.15
C ALA A 81 -12.89 1.50 -14.27
N GLU A 82 -12.62 2.77 -13.91
CA GLU A 82 -12.65 3.90 -14.84
C GLU A 82 -11.37 4.05 -15.68
N ALA A 83 -10.22 3.55 -15.24
CA ALA A 83 -8.95 3.69 -15.92
C ALA A 83 -9.04 3.22 -17.39
N ARG A 84 -8.53 4.02 -18.34
CA ARG A 84 -8.57 3.72 -19.78
C ARG A 84 -7.24 3.25 -20.34
N GLY A 85 -6.15 3.52 -19.63
CA GLY A 85 -4.82 3.03 -20.00
C GLY A 85 -4.73 1.52 -19.94
N SER A 86 -3.91 0.92 -20.78
CA SER A 86 -3.58 -0.50 -20.71
C SER A 86 -2.84 -0.85 -19.42
N LYS A 87 -2.15 0.14 -18.85
CA LYS A 87 -1.48 0.08 -17.55
C LYS A 87 -1.92 1.24 -16.68
N LEU A 88 -1.95 1.01 -15.37
CA LEU A 88 -2.27 2.05 -14.40
C LEU A 88 -1.21 2.13 -13.30
N VAL A 89 -1.04 3.33 -12.74
CA VAL A 89 -0.32 3.60 -11.50
C VAL A 89 -1.33 3.99 -10.44
N LEU A 90 -1.32 3.33 -9.29
CA LEU A 90 -1.99 3.84 -8.10
C LEU A 90 -1.02 4.79 -7.39
N LEU A 91 -1.45 6.03 -7.14
CA LEU A 91 -0.69 7.03 -6.38
C LEU A 91 -1.60 7.57 -5.27
N HIS A 92 -1.17 7.47 -4.01
CA HIS A 92 -1.90 8.10 -2.92
C HIS A 92 -1.77 9.62 -2.97
N ASP A 93 -2.76 10.32 -2.44
CA ASP A 93 -2.83 11.79 -2.48
C ASP A 93 -1.76 12.49 -1.62
N ASP A 94 -1.11 11.77 -0.72
CA ASP A 94 0.00 12.25 0.13
C ASP A 94 1.39 11.90 -0.41
N ASP A 95 1.47 11.14 -1.50
CA ASP A 95 2.71 10.67 -2.09
C ASP A 95 3.06 11.40 -3.40
N VAL A 96 4.25 11.18 -3.94
CA VAL A 96 4.79 11.91 -5.09
C VAL A 96 5.46 10.94 -6.06
N LEU A 97 5.24 11.09 -7.37
CA LEU A 97 6.03 10.44 -8.41
C LEU A 97 7.30 11.24 -8.69
N LEU A 98 8.44 10.58 -8.80
CA LEU A 98 9.68 11.23 -9.18
C LEU A 98 9.79 11.37 -10.70
N PRO A 99 10.53 12.38 -11.20
CA PRO A 99 10.71 12.58 -12.64
C PRO A 99 11.23 11.35 -13.37
N GLY A 100 10.61 11.00 -14.51
CA GLY A 100 10.97 9.83 -15.31
C GLY A 100 10.53 8.50 -14.72
N ALA A 101 9.68 8.49 -13.67
CA ALA A 101 9.19 7.27 -13.05
C ALA A 101 8.33 6.45 -14.02
N ILE A 102 7.38 7.10 -14.71
CA ILE A 102 6.45 6.40 -15.63
C ILE A 102 7.22 5.77 -16.80
N SER A 103 8.15 6.49 -17.42
CA SER A 103 8.98 5.93 -18.50
C SER A 103 9.77 4.73 -18.03
N ALA A 104 10.46 4.82 -16.88
CA ALA A 104 11.26 3.72 -16.35
C ALA A 104 10.40 2.48 -15.98
N LEU A 105 9.22 2.70 -15.39
CA LEU A 105 8.30 1.61 -15.06
C LEU A 105 7.72 0.95 -16.33
N CYS A 106 7.38 1.73 -17.37
CA CYS A 106 6.92 1.20 -18.64
C CYS A 106 8.02 0.37 -19.35
N ASP A 107 9.26 0.87 -19.36
CA ASP A 107 10.40 0.17 -19.97
C ASP A 107 10.63 -1.21 -19.33
N SER A 108 10.32 -1.34 -18.04
CA SER A 108 10.47 -2.61 -17.31
C SER A 108 9.55 -3.73 -17.82
N PHE A 109 8.44 -3.40 -18.47
CA PHE A 109 7.58 -4.40 -19.12
C PHE A 109 8.23 -5.04 -20.34
N SER A 110 9.25 -4.41 -20.92
CA SER A 110 10.04 -5.01 -22.01
C SER A 110 10.99 -6.14 -21.55
N LEU A 111 11.26 -6.25 -20.24
CA LEU A 111 12.13 -7.29 -19.70
C LEU A 111 11.58 -8.70 -19.91
N SER A 112 10.26 -8.85 -19.94
CA SER A 112 9.58 -10.11 -20.27
C SER A 112 8.11 -9.84 -20.63
N ALA A 113 7.58 -10.58 -21.59
CA ALA A 113 6.14 -10.54 -21.90
C ALA A 113 5.24 -10.99 -20.73
N SER A 114 5.81 -11.62 -19.73
CA SER A 114 5.10 -12.08 -18.53
C SER A 114 5.18 -11.08 -17.36
N VAL A 115 5.71 -9.87 -17.55
CA VAL A 115 5.70 -8.82 -16.52
C VAL A 115 4.27 -8.30 -16.36
N VAL A 116 3.76 -8.39 -15.14
CA VAL A 116 2.39 -7.94 -14.80
C VAL A 116 2.36 -6.67 -13.95
N ALA A 117 3.46 -6.37 -13.28
CA ALA A 117 3.64 -5.12 -12.54
C ALA A 117 5.12 -4.74 -12.44
N ALA A 118 5.37 -3.42 -12.32
CA ALA A 118 6.70 -2.87 -12.12
C ALA A 118 6.69 -1.83 -11.00
N TYR A 119 7.75 -1.76 -10.20
CA TYR A 119 7.91 -0.81 -9.12
C TYR A 119 9.39 -0.53 -8.85
N GLY A 120 9.66 0.61 -8.24
CA GLY A 120 11.01 0.99 -7.86
C GLY A 120 11.19 1.15 -6.37
N ILE A 121 12.34 1.72 -5.98
CA ILE A 121 12.63 2.15 -4.62
C ILE A 121 11.76 3.36 -4.29
N GLN A 122 11.27 3.45 -3.06
CA GLN A 122 10.54 4.60 -2.55
C GLN A 122 11.45 5.44 -1.66
N GLN A 123 11.51 6.74 -1.92
CA GLN A 123 12.17 7.69 -1.04
C GLN A 123 11.18 8.12 0.05
N VAL A 124 11.56 8.02 1.30
CA VAL A 124 10.70 8.46 2.41
C VAL A 124 10.85 9.96 2.65
N ILE A 125 9.71 10.66 2.69
CA ILE A 125 9.64 12.08 3.05
C ILE A 125 8.81 12.26 4.33
N LEU A 126 9.18 13.26 5.12
CA LEU A 126 8.43 13.66 6.32
C LEU A 126 7.17 14.44 5.91
N GLU A 127 6.32 14.74 6.90
CA GLU A 127 5.07 15.48 6.67
C GLU A 127 5.31 16.85 5.99
N ASN A 128 6.42 17.51 6.32
CA ASN A 128 6.84 18.78 5.72
C ASN A 128 7.47 18.66 4.31
N GLY A 129 7.64 17.44 3.79
CA GLY A 129 8.23 17.16 2.48
C GLY A 129 9.74 16.95 2.49
N GLU A 130 10.43 17.07 3.62
CA GLU A 130 11.87 16.80 3.72
C GLU A 130 12.16 15.30 3.59
N VAL A 131 13.22 14.97 2.84
CA VAL A 131 13.67 13.59 2.69
C VAL A 131 14.30 13.11 3.99
N SER A 132 13.86 11.93 4.45
CA SER A 132 14.48 11.21 5.56
C SER A 132 15.34 10.05 5.03
N PRO A 133 16.68 10.20 4.99
CA PRO A 133 17.55 9.13 4.48
C PRO A 133 17.48 7.85 5.31
N SER A 134 17.45 7.96 6.64
CA SER A 134 17.40 6.80 7.54
C SER A 134 16.08 6.02 7.40
N ASP A 135 14.92 6.73 7.29
CA ASP A 135 13.65 6.08 7.08
C ASP A 135 13.55 5.50 5.67
N THR A 136 14.17 6.16 4.68
CA THR A 136 14.27 5.63 3.30
C THR A 136 15.03 4.31 3.26
N GLU A 137 16.19 4.24 3.89
CA GLU A 137 16.98 3.00 3.96
C GLU A 137 16.20 1.90 4.69
N HIS A 138 15.65 2.21 5.86
CA HIS A 138 14.87 1.27 6.66
C HIS A 138 13.65 0.75 5.93
N HIS A 139 12.85 1.64 5.31
CA HIS A 139 11.63 1.30 4.57
C HIS A 139 11.91 0.34 3.42
N ASN A 140 12.95 0.62 2.63
CA ASN A 140 13.31 -0.24 1.50
C ASN A 140 13.97 -1.55 1.94
N ALA A 141 14.79 -1.54 2.99
CA ALA A 141 15.39 -2.75 3.55
C ALA A 141 14.33 -3.73 4.09
N ILE A 142 13.35 -3.24 4.84
CA ILE A 142 12.23 -4.09 5.33
C ILE A 142 11.43 -4.69 4.17
N GLY A 143 11.17 -3.89 3.12
CA GLY A 143 10.44 -4.31 1.92
C GLY A 143 11.30 -5.08 0.92
N HIS A 144 12.56 -5.43 1.23
CA HIS A 144 13.45 -6.11 0.28
C HIS A 144 13.60 -5.39 -1.07
N ARG A 145 13.53 -4.03 -1.06
CA ARG A 145 13.75 -3.17 -2.22
C ARG A 145 15.18 -2.65 -2.21
N THR A 146 16.12 -3.58 -2.38
CA THR A 146 17.57 -3.35 -2.30
C THR A 146 18.25 -3.84 -3.58
N PRO A 147 19.47 -3.37 -3.91
CA PRO A 147 20.10 -3.61 -5.21
C PRO A 147 20.20 -5.07 -5.65
N GLU A 148 20.34 -6.01 -4.71
CA GLU A 148 20.45 -7.44 -4.98
C GLU A 148 19.17 -8.06 -5.58
N PHE A 149 18.02 -7.41 -5.42
CA PHE A 149 16.74 -7.87 -6.00
C PHE A 149 16.41 -7.19 -7.34
N THR A 150 17.33 -6.41 -7.92
CA THR A 150 17.07 -5.72 -9.19
C THR A 150 16.69 -6.67 -10.32
N GLY A 151 15.66 -6.33 -11.08
CA GLY A 151 15.23 -7.07 -12.25
C GLY A 151 13.95 -7.86 -12.05
N LEU A 152 13.83 -9.00 -12.76
CA LEU A 152 12.63 -9.84 -12.72
C LEU A 152 12.52 -10.59 -11.39
N GLN A 153 11.36 -10.49 -10.78
CA GLN A 153 10.99 -11.24 -9.59
C GLN A 153 10.16 -12.45 -10.03
N HIS A 154 10.64 -13.65 -9.74
CA HIS A 154 10.02 -14.91 -10.18
C HIS A 154 9.03 -15.48 -9.16
N ASP A 155 9.20 -15.19 -7.87
CA ASP A 155 8.26 -15.57 -6.82
C ASP A 155 7.46 -14.35 -6.35
N LEU A 156 6.35 -14.08 -7.05
CA LEU A 156 5.49 -12.95 -6.77
C LEU A 156 4.88 -13.03 -5.36
N VAL A 157 4.58 -14.24 -4.88
CA VAL A 157 3.97 -14.45 -3.56
C VAL A 157 4.96 -14.10 -2.46
N GLU A 158 6.24 -14.49 -2.62
CA GLU A 158 7.31 -14.07 -1.70
C GLU A 158 7.44 -12.55 -1.69
N CYS A 159 7.50 -11.89 -2.87
CA CYS A 159 7.56 -10.44 -2.99
C CYS A 159 6.39 -9.73 -2.30
N ALA A 160 5.17 -10.23 -2.50
CA ALA A 160 3.98 -9.63 -1.89
C ALA A 160 3.95 -9.82 -0.37
N LEU A 161 4.34 -10.99 0.13
CA LEU A 161 4.43 -11.28 1.56
C LEU A 161 5.46 -10.38 2.27
N TRP A 162 6.60 -10.11 1.65
CA TRP A 162 7.61 -9.18 2.16
C TRP A 162 7.23 -7.70 1.99
N GLN A 163 6.12 -7.40 1.29
CA GLN A 163 5.77 -6.05 0.87
C GLN A 163 6.88 -5.41 0.00
N GLN A 164 7.61 -6.23 -0.76
CA GLN A 164 8.49 -5.73 -1.82
C GLN A 164 7.65 -5.04 -2.90
N PHE A 165 6.51 -5.64 -3.27
CA PHE A 165 5.46 -4.95 -4.00
C PHE A 165 4.86 -3.86 -3.10
N PRO A 166 5.02 -2.56 -3.44
CA PRO A 166 4.68 -1.46 -2.55
C PRO A 166 3.16 -1.19 -2.51
N ASN A 167 2.73 -0.40 -1.52
CA ASN A 167 1.32 -0.02 -1.36
C ASN A 167 0.82 0.88 -2.51
N ASN A 168 1.72 1.68 -3.10
CA ASN A 168 1.41 2.59 -4.20
C ASN A 168 2.68 2.96 -4.98
N GLY A 169 2.56 3.74 -6.06
CA GLY A 169 3.69 4.11 -6.91
C GLY A 169 4.18 2.95 -7.80
N TYR A 170 3.42 1.89 -7.93
CA TYR A 170 3.64 0.79 -8.86
C TYR A 170 2.86 0.99 -10.17
N LEU A 171 3.39 0.44 -11.26
CA LEU A 171 2.68 0.30 -12.53
C LEU A 171 2.19 -1.14 -12.66
N VAL A 172 0.92 -1.34 -12.98
CA VAL A 172 0.29 -2.67 -13.11
C VAL A 172 -0.58 -2.73 -14.36
N ASP A 173 -0.78 -3.94 -14.91
CA ASP A 173 -1.77 -4.17 -15.96
C ASP A 173 -3.18 -3.79 -15.44
N THR A 174 -3.87 -2.94 -16.20
CA THR A 174 -5.18 -2.40 -15.79
C THR A 174 -6.25 -3.49 -15.70
N ALA A 175 -6.24 -4.48 -16.58
CA ALA A 175 -7.22 -5.57 -16.54
C ALA A 175 -7.02 -6.43 -15.29
N LEU A 176 -5.78 -6.68 -14.88
CA LEU A 176 -5.47 -7.38 -13.63
C LEU A 176 -5.90 -6.56 -12.42
N ALA A 177 -5.56 -5.28 -12.37
CA ALA A 177 -5.98 -4.41 -11.25
C ALA A 177 -7.50 -4.42 -11.07
N ARG A 178 -8.27 -4.33 -12.18
CA ARG A 178 -9.74 -4.43 -12.18
C ARG A 178 -10.24 -5.78 -11.66
N SER A 179 -9.66 -6.87 -12.14
CA SER A 179 -10.13 -8.21 -11.79
C SER A 179 -9.88 -8.57 -10.33
N ILE A 180 -8.77 -8.09 -9.77
CA ILE A 180 -8.38 -8.33 -8.39
C ILE A 180 -9.12 -7.39 -7.44
N GLY A 181 -9.11 -6.08 -7.70
CA GLY A 181 -9.73 -5.05 -6.89
C GLY A 181 -9.25 -5.01 -5.44
N TYR A 182 -9.66 -4.02 -4.69
CA TYR A 182 -9.44 -3.91 -3.25
C TYR A 182 -10.61 -4.53 -2.49
N ARG A 183 -10.35 -5.27 -1.42
CA ARG A 183 -11.36 -5.74 -0.48
C ARG A 183 -11.73 -4.64 0.51
N SER A 184 -12.98 -4.66 0.98
CA SER A 184 -13.51 -3.65 1.90
C SER A 184 -12.85 -3.68 3.28
N ASP A 185 -13.04 -2.59 4.06
CA ASP A 185 -12.61 -2.54 5.46
C ASP A 185 -13.25 -3.62 6.32
N GLU A 186 -14.49 -4.02 5.99
CA GLU A 186 -15.20 -5.10 6.69
C GLU A 186 -14.50 -6.44 6.47
N GLU A 187 -13.90 -6.66 5.30
CA GLU A 187 -13.21 -7.91 4.94
C GLU A 187 -11.78 -7.95 5.44
N ILE A 188 -10.98 -6.88 5.19
CA ILE A 188 -9.53 -6.91 5.40
C ILE A 188 -8.99 -5.77 6.27
N GLY A 189 -9.80 -4.79 6.65
CA GLY A 189 -9.37 -3.63 7.44
C GLY A 189 -8.30 -2.81 6.72
N ASP A 190 -7.38 -2.26 7.50
CA ASP A 190 -6.29 -1.38 7.00
C ASP A 190 -5.23 -2.13 6.16
N ALA A 191 -5.38 -3.44 5.94
CA ALA A 191 -4.43 -4.24 5.19
C ALA A 191 -4.75 -4.33 3.68
N CYS A 192 -5.64 -3.49 3.16
CA CYS A 192 -6.16 -3.57 1.79
C CYS A 192 -5.07 -3.48 0.71
N ASP A 193 -4.03 -2.67 0.90
CA ASP A 193 -2.91 -2.55 -0.03
C ASP A 193 -2.08 -3.84 -0.10
N GLY A 194 -1.66 -4.35 1.06
CA GLY A 194 -0.92 -5.61 1.15
C GLY A 194 -1.75 -6.82 0.68
N ASP A 195 -3.03 -6.82 0.97
CA ASP A 195 -3.99 -7.81 0.50
C ASP A 195 -4.11 -7.82 -1.03
N PHE A 196 -4.21 -6.65 -1.64
CA PHE A 196 -4.22 -6.51 -3.10
C PHE A 196 -2.96 -7.12 -3.71
N GLY A 197 -1.77 -6.77 -3.19
CA GLY A 197 -0.49 -7.32 -3.66
C GLY A 197 -0.42 -8.85 -3.55
N ILE A 198 -0.86 -9.42 -2.42
CA ILE A 198 -0.89 -10.88 -2.22
C ILE A 198 -1.86 -11.56 -3.20
N ARG A 199 -3.07 -11.02 -3.38
CA ARG A 199 -4.06 -11.60 -4.32
C ARG A 199 -3.61 -11.48 -5.77
N LEU A 200 -2.99 -10.36 -6.15
CA LEU A 200 -2.38 -10.18 -7.46
C LEU A 200 -1.30 -11.25 -7.69
N ALA A 201 -0.40 -11.44 -6.74
CA ALA A 201 0.66 -12.45 -6.81
C ALA A 201 0.12 -13.88 -6.93
N LEU A 202 -0.92 -14.21 -6.17
CA LEU A 202 -1.56 -15.52 -6.21
C LEU A 202 -2.26 -15.78 -7.54
N ALA A 203 -2.91 -14.76 -8.12
CA ALA A 203 -3.62 -14.87 -9.41
C ALA A 203 -2.64 -14.95 -10.60
N CYS A 204 -1.46 -14.35 -10.48
CA CYS A 204 -0.47 -14.24 -11.54
C CYS A 204 0.72 -15.21 -11.37
N ARG A 205 0.54 -16.35 -10.71
CA ARG A 205 1.59 -17.36 -10.58
C ARG A 205 2.16 -17.75 -11.95
N GLY A 206 3.49 -17.79 -12.08
CA GLY A 206 4.18 -18.04 -13.35
C GLY A 206 4.46 -16.78 -14.18
N SER A 207 3.96 -15.61 -13.75
CA SER A 207 4.34 -14.31 -14.29
C SER A 207 5.47 -13.68 -13.46
N HIS A 208 5.81 -12.40 -13.76
CA HIS A 208 6.89 -11.68 -13.10
C HIS A 208 6.45 -10.31 -12.61
N PHE A 209 7.00 -9.89 -11.48
CA PHE A 209 7.13 -8.46 -11.17
C PHE A 209 8.50 -7.98 -11.66
N ALA A 210 8.61 -6.69 -12.00
CA ALA A 210 9.87 -6.05 -12.31
C ALA A 210 10.22 -5.04 -11.21
N PHE A 211 11.35 -5.25 -10.52
CA PHE A 211 11.86 -4.32 -9.53
C PHE A 211 13.02 -3.50 -10.10
N LEU A 212 12.91 -2.17 -9.97
CA LEU A 212 13.93 -1.22 -10.40
C LEU A 212 14.71 -0.70 -9.20
N ASN A 213 16.02 -0.85 -9.23
CA ASN A 213 16.92 -0.19 -8.26
C ASN A 213 17.05 1.30 -8.60
N ARG A 214 15.92 2.01 -8.63
CA ARG A 214 15.80 3.43 -8.91
C ARG A 214 14.66 4.02 -8.07
N TYR A 215 14.84 5.20 -7.53
CA TYR A 215 13.75 5.95 -6.91
C TYR A 215 12.71 6.33 -7.96
N THR A 216 11.47 5.84 -7.78
CA THR A 216 10.33 6.13 -8.67
C THR A 216 9.25 6.94 -7.99
N SER A 217 9.18 6.87 -6.66
CA SER A 217 8.19 7.61 -5.88
C SER A 217 8.74 8.06 -4.54
N GLN A 218 8.04 9.02 -3.93
CA GLN A 218 8.25 9.42 -2.54
C GLN A 218 7.04 8.96 -1.73
N TYR A 219 7.31 8.31 -0.60
CA TYR A 219 6.34 7.87 0.39
C TYR A 219 6.36 8.81 1.59
N ARG A 220 5.22 9.44 1.91
CA ARG A 220 5.12 10.41 2.99
C ARG A 220 4.76 9.76 4.31
N LEU A 221 5.57 10.00 5.33
CA LEU A 221 5.27 9.66 6.71
C LEU A 221 4.33 10.72 7.31
N MET A 222 3.08 10.34 7.50
CA MET A 222 2.08 11.20 8.16
C MET A 222 1.95 10.82 9.63
N THR A 223 2.00 11.83 10.52
CA THR A 223 1.76 11.64 11.97
C THR A 223 0.31 11.25 12.26
N SER A 224 -0.63 11.70 11.42
CA SER A 224 -2.07 11.43 11.49
C SER A 224 -2.56 10.48 10.40
N SER A 225 -1.80 9.42 10.07
CA SER A 225 -2.25 8.47 9.06
C SER A 225 -3.51 7.71 9.51
N LEU A 226 -4.36 7.28 8.57
CA LEU A 226 -5.50 6.37 8.84
C LEU A 226 -5.06 5.13 9.63
N ARG A 227 -3.80 4.70 9.43
CA ARG A 227 -3.14 3.59 10.15
C ARG A 227 -3.08 3.82 11.67
N THR A 228 -3.06 5.06 12.15
CA THR A 228 -3.04 5.37 13.60
C THR A 228 -4.44 5.42 14.21
N SER A 229 -5.50 5.56 13.40
CA SER A 229 -6.86 5.78 13.88
C SER A 229 -7.73 4.50 13.96
N HIS A 230 -7.40 3.44 13.26
CA HIS A 230 -8.32 2.29 13.13
C HIS A 230 -7.76 0.91 13.51
N ASN A 231 -6.46 0.74 13.76
CA ASN A 231 -5.79 -0.48 14.29
C ASN A 231 -6.41 -1.83 13.87
N ASN A 232 -6.92 -1.93 12.62
CA ASN A 232 -7.57 -3.15 12.11
C ASN A 232 -6.59 -4.10 11.39
N THR A 233 -5.28 -3.94 11.65
CA THR A 233 -4.21 -4.75 11.02
C THR A 233 -4.31 -6.23 11.35
N TRP A 234 -5.03 -6.60 12.42
CA TRP A 234 -5.28 -7.99 12.79
C TRP A 234 -6.00 -8.79 11.70
N LYS A 235 -6.81 -8.15 10.83
CA LYS A 235 -7.48 -8.84 9.70
C LYS A 235 -6.47 -9.29 8.67
N GLY A 236 -5.46 -8.46 8.38
CA GLY A 236 -4.34 -8.83 7.52
C GLY A 236 -3.53 -10.00 8.09
N TYR A 237 -3.26 -9.99 9.41
CA TYR A 237 -2.61 -11.13 10.08
C TYR A 237 -3.42 -12.42 9.93
N ASP A 238 -4.72 -12.36 10.19
CA ASP A 238 -5.62 -13.52 10.07
C ASP A 238 -5.67 -14.01 8.61
N TYR A 239 -5.71 -13.11 7.62
CA TYR A 239 -5.66 -13.48 6.21
C TYR A 239 -4.36 -14.18 5.84
N VAL A 240 -3.21 -13.63 6.19
CA VAL A 240 -1.90 -14.23 5.90
C VAL A 240 -1.79 -15.62 6.54
N LEU A 241 -2.36 -15.82 7.73
CA LEU A 241 -2.40 -17.12 8.39
C LEU A 241 -3.22 -18.17 7.61
N THR A 242 -4.25 -17.74 6.88
CA THR A 242 -5.14 -18.65 6.11
C THR A 242 -4.62 -19.03 4.73
N LEU A 243 -3.52 -18.43 4.27
CA LEU A 243 -2.96 -18.71 2.96
C LEU A 243 -2.59 -20.18 2.79
N LYS A 244 -3.08 -20.77 1.70
CA LYS A 244 -2.89 -22.18 1.33
C LYS A 244 -2.11 -22.31 0.01
N ASP A 245 -1.77 -23.53 -0.35
CA ASP A 245 -1.11 -23.85 -1.61
C ASP A 245 0.19 -23.06 -1.82
N LEU A 246 0.94 -22.89 -0.73
CA LEU A 246 2.24 -22.23 -0.71
C LEU A 246 3.37 -23.26 -0.87
N THR A 247 4.42 -22.87 -1.60
CA THR A 247 5.68 -23.64 -1.64
C THR A 247 6.35 -23.66 -0.26
N PRO A 248 7.27 -24.60 0.01
CA PRO A 248 8.00 -24.62 1.30
C PRO A 248 8.70 -23.28 1.61
N ARG A 249 9.25 -22.60 0.58
CA ARG A 249 9.87 -21.29 0.74
C ARG A 249 8.86 -20.21 1.11
N GLN A 250 7.73 -20.16 0.41
CA GLN A 250 6.63 -19.21 0.69
C GLN A 250 6.05 -19.44 2.10
N VAL A 251 5.98 -20.69 2.58
CA VAL A 251 5.57 -20.99 3.97
C VAL A 251 6.56 -20.40 4.97
N GLN A 252 7.87 -20.52 4.72
CA GLN A 252 8.89 -19.92 5.58
C GLN A 252 8.72 -18.40 5.67
N VAL A 253 8.54 -17.74 4.51
CA VAL A 253 8.32 -16.29 4.43
C VAL A 253 7.03 -15.88 5.15
N ARG A 254 5.92 -16.56 4.87
CA ARG A 254 4.65 -16.35 5.58
C ARG A 254 4.82 -16.44 7.10
N ASP A 255 5.50 -17.49 7.56
CA ASP A 255 5.71 -17.73 8.98
C ASP A 255 6.59 -16.64 9.60
N GLU A 256 7.54 -16.07 8.85
CA GLU A 256 8.36 -14.96 9.32
C GLU A 256 7.56 -13.66 9.40
N VAL A 257 6.75 -13.36 8.39
CA VAL A 257 5.83 -12.21 8.38
C VAL A 257 4.86 -12.28 9.56
N LEU A 258 4.29 -13.47 9.82
CA LEU A 258 3.44 -13.69 10.99
C LEU A 258 4.18 -13.47 12.31
N ARG A 259 5.46 -13.88 12.42
CA ARG A 259 6.26 -13.60 13.64
C ARG A 259 6.53 -12.10 13.83
N ARG A 260 6.80 -11.37 12.75
CA ARG A 260 7.04 -9.91 12.80
C ARG A 260 5.80 -9.14 13.24
N SER A 261 4.62 -9.60 12.84
CA SER A 261 3.34 -8.91 13.09
C SER A 261 2.54 -9.45 14.30
N ALA A 262 2.97 -10.58 14.91
CA ALA A 262 2.22 -11.23 15.97
C ALA A 262 1.98 -10.34 17.20
N GLU A 263 2.96 -9.55 17.62
CA GLU A 263 2.84 -8.67 18.78
C GLU A 263 1.77 -7.59 18.55
N GLN A 264 1.81 -6.96 17.37
CA GLN A 264 0.80 -5.96 17.00
C GLN A 264 -0.58 -6.60 16.87
N ALA A 265 -0.68 -7.79 16.26
CA ALA A 265 -1.93 -8.51 16.12
C ALA A 265 -2.54 -8.89 17.49
N VAL A 266 -1.73 -9.21 18.52
CA VAL A 266 -2.23 -9.43 19.89
C VAL A 266 -2.86 -8.16 20.45
N VAL A 267 -2.16 -7.02 20.33
CA VAL A 267 -2.62 -5.73 20.83
C VAL A 267 -3.91 -5.30 20.12
N ASP A 268 -3.95 -5.36 18.79
CA ASP A 268 -5.10 -4.96 18.00
C ASP A 268 -6.34 -5.82 18.31
N ASN A 269 -6.18 -7.14 18.43
CA ASN A 269 -7.28 -8.02 18.84
C ASN A 269 -7.77 -7.69 20.27
N ALA A 270 -6.86 -7.35 21.19
CA ALA A 270 -7.22 -6.96 22.55
C ALA A 270 -8.03 -5.64 22.57
N LEU A 271 -7.60 -4.63 21.81
CA LEU A 271 -8.27 -3.34 21.66
C LEU A 271 -9.68 -3.48 21.09
N HIS A 272 -9.90 -4.42 20.19
CA HIS A 272 -11.21 -4.71 19.59
C HIS A 272 -12.05 -5.72 20.41
N GLY A 273 -11.69 -6.01 21.67
CA GLY A 273 -12.45 -6.94 22.52
C GLY A 273 -12.34 -8.42 22.13
N ARG A 274 -11.50 -8.76 21.14
CA ARG A 274 -11.31 -10.14 20.64
C ARG A 274 -10.28 -10.91 21.46
N ARG A 275 -10.50 -10.95 22.79
CA ARG A 275 -9.54 -11.49 23.76
C ARG A 275 -9.15 -12.94 23.49
N LYS A 276 -10.13 -13.78 23.11
CA LYS A 276 -9.85 -15.19 22.78
C LYS A 276 -8.84 -15.28 21.65
N ARG A 277 -9.05 -14.50 20.57
CA ARG A 277 -8.16 -14.48 19.42
C ARG A 277 -6.77 -13.95 19.80
N ALA A 278 -6.70 -12.89 20.59
CA ALA A 278 -5.44 -12.35 21.08
C ALA A 278 -4.65 -13.39 21.90
N LEU A 279 -5.32 -14.17 22.75
CA LEU A 279 -4.70 -15.28 23.50
C LEU A 279 -4.21 -16.40 22.58
N GLU A 280 -5.01 -16.80 21.58
CA GLU A 280 -4.60 -17.79 20.58
C GLU A 280 -3.30 -17.37 19.87
N ILE A 281 -3.20 -16.10 19.45
CA ILE A 281 -1.99 -15.56 18.82
C ILE A 281 -0.83 -15.52 19.81
N PHE A 282 -1.06 -15.04 21.03
CA PHE A 282 -0.05 -14.96 22.08
C PHE A 282 0.56 -16.33 22.41
N PHE A 283 -0.24 -17.40 22.44
CA PHE A 283 0.24 -18.76 22.70
C PHE A 283 0.67 -19.51 21.43
N SER A 284 0.55 -18.91 20.25
CA SER A 284 0.99 -19.53 19.00
C SER A 284 2.52 -19.61 18.90
N ARG A 285 3.00 -20.38 17.93
CA ARG A 285 4.43 -20.48 17.59
C ARG A 285 4.98 -19.19 16.96
N PHE A 286 4.12 -18.25 16.58
CA PHE A 286 4.53 -17.01 15.94
C PHE A 286 4.85 -15.89 16.94
N TYR A 287 4.26 -15.93 18.13
CA TYR A 287 4.51 -14.89 19.13
C TYR A 287 5.87 -15.10 19.85
N PRO A 288 6.78 -14.08 19.85
CA PRO A 288 8.15 -14.22 20.34
C PRO A 288 8.28 -14.06 21.86
N ARG A 289 7.45 -14.75 22.68
CA ARG A 289 7.36 -14.56 24.14
C ARG A 289 8.67 -14.71 24.91
N TRP A 290 9.59 -15.52 24.41
CA TRP A 290 10.88 -15.75 25.05
C TRP A 290 11.96 -14.71 24.66
N LYS A 291 11.77 -13.98 23.57
CA LYS A 291 12.70 -12.93 23.14
C LYS A 291 12.54 -11.63 23.93
N SER A 292 11.34 -11.36 24.45
CA SER A 292 11.04 -10.16 25.23
C SER A 292 10.02 -10.48 26.35
N PRO A 293 10.46 -11.09 27.47
CA PRO A 293 9.56 -11.53 28.53
C PRO A 293 8.79 -10.39 29.21
N LEU A 294 9.40 -9.20 29.36
CA LEU A 294 8.72 -8.03 29.92
C LEU A 294 7.58 -7.56 29.02
N LYS A 295 7.80 -7.52 27.70
CA LYS A 295 6.77 -7.17 26.73
C LYS A 295 5.67 -8.22 26.68
N ALA A 296 6.02 -9.50 26.80
CA ALA A 296 5.04 -10.59 26.90
C ALA A 296 4.18 -10.46 28.16
N ALA A 297 4.78 -10.16 29.31
CA ALA A 297 4.06 -9.91 30.57
C ALA A 297 3.12 -8.70 30.45
N TYR A 298 3.58 -7.61 29.80
CA TYR A 298 2.75 -6.44 29.51
C TYR A 298 1.53 -6.81 28.63
N HIS A 299 1.73 -7.56 27.55
CA HIS A 299 0.62 -7.99 26.69
C HIS A 299 -0.36 -8.92 27.44
N LEU A 300 0.13 -9.83 28.30
CA LEU A 300 -0.74 -10.62 29.17
C LEU A 300 -1.53 -9.73 30.15
N GLY A 301 -0.91 -8.71 30.71
CA GLY A 301 -1.57 -7.71 31.57
C GLY A 301 -2.70 -6.99 30.82
N LEU A 302 -2.47 -6.54 29.58
CA LEU A 302 -3.51 -5.95 28.73
C LEU A 302 -4.69 -6.92 28.48
N LEU A 303 -4.40 -8.21 28.33
CA LEU A 303 -5.41 -9.24 28.11
C LEU A 303 -6.17 -9.57 29.41
N ALA A 304 -5.53 -9.49 30.58
CA ALA A 304 -6.15 -9.75 31.86
C ALA A 304 -7.06 -8.62 32.37
N VAL A 305 -6.64 -7.37 32.15
CA VAL A 305 -7.31 -6.16 32.66
C VAL A 305 -7.73 -5.25 31.51
N PRO A 306 -8.99 -5.31 31.05
CA PRO A 306 -9.48 -4.50 29.91
C PRO A 306 -9.29 -2.99 30.09
N GLN A 307 -9.35 -2.50 31.36
CA GLN A 307 -9.21 -1.08 31.68
C GLN A 307 -7.81 -0.53 31.33
N LEU A 308 -6.76 -1.36 31.29
CA LEU A 308 -5.43 -0.94 30.86
C LEU A 308 -5.37 -0.62 29.35
N VAL A 309 -6.25 -1.22 28.58
CA VAL A 309 -6.36 -0.95 27.13
C VAL A 309 -6.85 0.48 26.90
N THR A 310 -7.92 0.89 27.61
CA THR A 310 -8.49 2.26 27.51
C THR A 310 -7.56 3.33 28.09
N LEU A 311 -6.74 3.00 29.07
CA LEU A 311 -5.75 3.92 29.65
C LEU A 311 -4.60 4.22 28.67
N ARG A 312 -4.14 3.21 27.91
CA ARG A 312 -3.10 3.37 26.87
C ARG A 312 -3.52 4.34 25.77
N ASP A 313 -4.77 4.26 25.32
CA ASP A 313 -5.28 5.13 24.25
C ASP A 313 -5.39 6.60 24.72
N ARG A 314 -5.73 6.81 26.01
CA ARG A 314 -5.75 8.15 26.62
C ARG A 314 -4.36 8.77 26.84
N ILE A 315 -3.31 7.97 26.91
CA ILE A 315 -1.92 8.46 27.07
C ILE A 315 -1.28 8.76 25.71
N ARG A 316 -1.82 8.19 24.61
CA ARG A 316 -1.33 8.40 23.24
C ARG A 316 -2.11 9.44 22.43
N SER A 317 -3.29 9.85 22.91
CA SER A 317 -4.07 10.99 22.41
C SER A 317 -3.62 12.30 23.08
#